data_f2b05958025267e6090d546102bd9d26
#
_entry.id   f2b05958025267e6090d546102bd9d26
#
_cell.length_a   1.000
_cell.length_b   1.000
_cell.length_c   1.000
_cell.angle_alpha   90.00
_cell.angle_beta   90.00
_cell.angle_gamma   90.00
#
_symmetry.space_group_name_H-M   'P 1'
#
loop_
_entity.id
_entity.type
_entity.pdbx_description
1 polymer ?
#
loop_
_entity_poly.entity_id
_entity_poly.type
_entity_poly.pdbx_seq_one_letter_code
_entity_poly.pdbx_strand_id
1 'polypeptide(L)'
;MIERTQERFGLWPERLVADTAYGSAPNLAWLVEDKGIEPHIPVFDKSARSDGPLARSDFTYDAEDDSYLCPGGKRLRPSNRNFKTRRPLANADGFIRYRASQKDCQACNLKQICAPRTATRKIVRSVHEGARDLARDISKSDAYLVSRRQRKKVEMLFAHLKRILKLDRLRLRGPNGAKDEFHLAAAAQNLRKLAKMRPMPGLAPA
;
A
#
# COMPACT_ATOMS: atom_id res chain seq x y z
N MET A 1 -4.96 11.80 10.87
CA MET A 1 -5.36 12.74 9.81
C MET A 1 -6.80 12.52 9.39
N ILE A 2 -7.21 11.32 8.98
CA ILE A 2 -8.59 10.98 8.58
C ILE A 2 -9.60 11.32 9.68
N GLU A 3 -9.37 10.86 10.92
CA GLU A 3 -10.24 11.14 12.08
C GLU A 3 -10.38 12.64 12.34
N ARG A 4 -9.27 13.39 12.30
CA ARG A 4 -9.32 14.85 12.44
C ARG A 4 -10.10 15.53 11.33
N THR A 5 -10.13 14.97 10.12
CA THR A 5 -10.94 15.47 9.01
C THR A 5 -12.41 15.26 9.28
N GLN A 6 -12.77 14.10 9.81
CA GLN A 6 -14.13 13.82 10.26
C GLN A 6 -14.59 14.75 11.38
N GLU A 7 -13.77 14.89 12.43
CA GLU A 7 -14.07 15.77 13.56
C GLU A 7 -14.27 17.23 13.18
N ARG A 8 -13.45 17.74 12.24
CA ARG A 8 -13.47 19.16 11.87
C ARG A 8 -14.47 19.50 10.77
N PHE A 9 -14.72 18.58 9.86
CA PHE A 9 -15.45 18.87 8.63
C PHE A 9 -16.61 17.91 8.37
N GLY A 10 -16.83 16.90 9.22
CA GLY A 10 -17.87 15.88 9.02
C GLY A 10 -17.64 15.00 7.79
N LEU A 11 -16.41 14.98 7.24
CA LEU A 11 -16.08 14.28 6.01
C LEU A 11 -15.40 12.94 6.33
N TRP A 12 -15.97 11.86 5.79
CA TRP A 12 -15.37 10.53 5.81
C TRP A 12 -15.16 10.04 4.38
N PRO A 13 -13.95 9.64 3.98
CA PRO A 13 -13.70 9.21 2.63
C PRO A 13 -14.13 7.75 2.41
N GLU A 14 -14.81 7.47 1.31
CA GLU A 14 -15.08 6.09 0.86
C GLU A 14 -13.80 5.40 0.38
N ARG A 15 -12.89 6.18 -0.20
CA ARG A 15 -11.61 5.69 -0.75
C ARG A 15 -10.45 6.62 -0.39
N LEU A 16 -9.29 6.04 -0.15
CA LEU A 16 -8.05 6.77 0.11
C LEU A 16 -7.02 6.49 -0.97
N VAL A 17 -6.51 7.59 -1.56
CA VAL A 17 -5.46 7.52 -2.59
C VAL A 17 -4.14 8.01 -1.99
N ALA A 18 -3.12 7.18 -2.02
CA ALA A 18 -1.79 7.52 -1.52
C ALA A 18 -0.69 6.85 -2.37
N ASP A 19 0.56 7.12 -2.03
CA ASP A 19 1.71 6.47 -2.65
C ASP A 19 2.04 5.13 -1.99
N THR A 20 3.01 4.42 -2.57
CA THR A 20 3.45 3.09 -2.12
C THR A 20 3.96 3.08 -0.67
N ALA A 21 4.43 4.21 -0.13
CA ALA A 21 4.92 4.28 1.25
C ALA A 21 3.83 3.94 2.28
N TYR A 22 2.57 4.19 1.93
CA TYR A 22 1.40 3.84 2.75
C TYR A 22 0.85 2.44 2.48
N GLY A 23 1.39 1.72 1.50
CA GLY A 23 0.94 0.39 1.06
C GLY A 23 1.44 -0.78 1.90
N SER A 24 1.85 -0.58 3.15
CA SER A 24 2.24 -1.66 4.07
C SER A 24 1.04 -2.49 4.49
N ALA A 25 1.24 -3.78 4.78
CA ALA A 25 0.15 -4.68 5.16
C ALA A 25 -0.66 -4.18 6.38
N PRO A 26 -0.04 -3.71 7.48
CA PRO A 26 -0.79 -3.17 8.61
C PRO A 26 -1.59 -1.91 8.27
N ASN A 27 -1.04 -0.99 7.46
CA ASN A 27 -1.78 0.22 7.06
C ASN A 27 -2.98 -0.10 6.18
N LEU A 28 -2.84 -1.04 5.26
CA LEU A 28 -3.94 -1.46 4.39
C LEU A 28 -5.03 -2.18 5.20
N ALA A 29 -4.65 -3.04 6.15
CA ALA A 29 -5.59 -3.68 7.06
C ALA A 29 -6.34 -2.65 7.91
N TRP A 30 -5.63 -1.70 8.49
CA TRP A 30 -6.25 -0.63 9.26
C TRP A 30 -7.28 0.19 8.43
N LEU A 31 -6.96 0.49 7.17
CA LEU A 31 -7.90 1.19 6.29
C LEU A 31 -9.15 0.35 6.01
N VAL A 32 -8.98 -0.93 5.67
CA VAL A 32 -10.08 -1.82 5.24
C VAL A 32 -10.89 -2.30 6.44
N GLU A 33 -10.22 -2.86 7.45
CA GLU A 33 -10.84 -3.59 8.55
C GLU A 33 -11.35 -2.64 9.65
N ASP A 34 -10.53 -1.61 10.02
CA ASP A 34 -10.89 -0.70 11.11
C ASP A 34 -11.67 0.54 10.62
N LYS A 35 -11.39 1.02 9.41
CA LYS A 35 -11.96 2.28 8.91
C LYS A 35 -13.00 2.12 7.80
N GLY A 36 -13.11 0.96 7.18
CA GLY A 36 -14.04 0.69 6.07
C GLY A 36 -13.74 1.54 4.83
N ILE A 37 -12.46 1.87 4.58
CA ILE A 37 -12.02 2.74 3.50
C ILE A 37 -11.34 1.91 2.42
N GLU A 38 -11.73 2.07 1.16
CA GLU A 38 -11.08 1.42 0.02
C GLU A 38 -9.66 1.97 -0.20
N PRO A 39 -8.62 1.11 -0.15
CA PRO A 39 -7.24 1.53 -0.34
C PRO A 39 -6.86 1.60 -1.82
N HIS A 40 -7.01 2.76 -2.46
CA HIS A 40 -6.45 3.04 -3.78
C HIS A 40 -4.95 3.36 -3.68
N ILE A 41 -4.19 2.45 -3.07
CA ILE A 41 -2.78 2.59 -2.70
C ILE A 41 -2.02 1.42 -3.29
N PRO A 42 -0.90 1.65 -4.01
CA PRO A 42 -0.05 0.56 -4.48
C PRO A 42 0.53 -0.21 -3.29
N VAL A 43 0.44 -1.53 -3.34
CA VAL A 43 0.96 -2.39 -2.26
C VAL A 43 2.47 -2.25 -2.17
N PHE A 44 2.98 -1.94 -0.96
CA PHE A 44 4.40 -2.03 -0.67
C PHE A 44 4.77 -3.50 -0.48
N ASP A 45 5.22 -4.12 -1.57
CA ASP A 45 5.42 -5.56 -1.66
C ASP A 45 6.77 -5.88 -2.29
N LYS A 46 7.42 -6.88 -1.72
CA LYS A 46 8.63 -7.50 -2.27
C LYS A 46 8.37 -8.91 -2.81
N SER A 47 7.09 -9.26 -3.03
CA SER A 47 6.68 -10.62 -3.47
C SER A 47 7.19 -10.97 -4.88
N ALA A 48 7.36 -9.95 -5.73
CA ALA A 48 7.98 -10.12 -7.04
C ALA A 48 9.52 -10.20 -6.96
N ARG A 49 10.11 -9.98 -5.78
CA ARG A 49 11.55 -10.14 -5.59
C ARG A 49 11.87 -11.62 -5.53
N SER A 50 12.51 -12.14 -6.54
CA SER A 50 13.00 -13.50 -6.53
C SER A 50 14.34 -13.55 -5.80
N ASP A 51 14.36 -14.12 -4.60
CA ASP A 51 15.61 -14.59 -4.00
C ASP A 51 16.05 -15.93 -4.63
N GLY A 52 15.55 -16.23 -5.82
CA GLY A 52 15.72 -17.41 -6.63
C GLY A 52 14.83 -17.32 -7.88
N PRO A 53 14.93 -18.27 -8.81
CA PRO A 53 14.22 -18.20 -10.10
C PRO A 53 12.69 -18.35 -10.00
N LEU A 54 12.13 -18.75 -8.83
CA LEU A 54 10.69 -18.74 -8.58
C LEU A 54 10.34 -17.73 -7.51
N ALA A 55 9.56 -16.69 -7.91
CA ALA A 55 9.02 -15.68 -7.03
C ALA A 55 7.85 -16.22 -6.19
N ARG A 56 7.40 -15.48 -5.19
CA ARG A 56 6.20 -15.84 -4.41
C ARG A 56 4.94 -15.83 -5.28
N SER A 57 4.88 -14.96 -6.28
CA SER A 57 3.78 -14.86 -7.25
C SER A 57 3.56 -16.12 -8.07
N ASP A 58 4.57 -17.00 -8.18
CA ASP A 58 4.45 -18.28 -8.88
C ASP A 58 3.72 -19.35 -8.05
N PHE A 59 3.36 -19.03 -6.81
CA PHE A 59 2.65 -19.89 -5.89
C PHE A 59 1.24 -19.37 -5.69
N THR A 60 0.23 -20.17 -5.94
CA THR A 60 -1.18 -19.82 -5.77
C THR A 60 -1.63 -20.04 -4.33
N TYR A 61 -2.21 -19.03 -3.70
CA TYR A 61 -2.80 -19.17 -2.37
C TYR A 61 -4.22 -19.72 -2.48
N ASP A 62 -4.49 -20.74 -1.70
CA ASP A 62 -5.80 -21.36 -1.53
C ASP A 62 -6.33 -20.96 -0.14
N ALA A 63 -7.37 -20.11 -0.13
CA ALA A 63 -7.94 -19.56 1.10
C ALA A 63 -8.77 -20.58 1.87
N GLU A 64 -9.38 -21.57 1.18
CA GLU A 64 -10.22 -22.59 1.82
C GLU A 64 -9.37 -23.59 2.64
N ASP A 65 -8.20 -23.97 2.11
CA ASP A 65 -7.29 -24.93 2.76
C ASP A 65 -6.14 -24.23 3.51
N ASP A 66 -6.14 -22.89 3.58
CA ASP A 66 -5.05 -22.08 4.12
C ASP A 66 -3.66 -22.62 3.70
N SER A 67 -3.46 -22.77 2.40
CA SER A 67 -2.26 -23.36 1.84
C SER A 67 -1.80 -22.66 0.57
N TYR A 68 -0.53 -22.87 0.20
CA TYR A 68 -0.02 -22.46 -1.12
C TYR A 68 0.16 -23.67 -2.02
N LEU A 69 -0.31 -23.60 -3.25
CA LEU A 69 0.01 -24.56 -4.30
C LEU A 69 1.29 -24.11 -5.01
N CYS A 70 2.30 -24.98 -5.07
CA CYS A 70 3.54 -24.68 -5.79
C CYS A 70 3.43 -25.05 -7.28
N PRO A 71 4.29 -24.50 -8.17
CA PRO A 71 4.32 -24.85 -9.59
C PRO A 71 4.51 -26.35 -9.87
N GLY A 72 5.08 -27.10 -8.92
CA GLY A 72 5.19 -28.57 -8.98
C GLY A 72 3.96 -29.32 -8.46
N GLY A 73 2.83 -28.65 -8.27
CA GLY A 73 1.57 -29.29 -7.85
C GLY A 73 1.52 -29.74 -6.39
N LYS A 74 2.44 -29.33 -5.53
CA LYS A 74 2.48 -29.71 -4.11
C LYS A 74 2.02 -28.56 -3.22
N ARG A 75 1.40 -28.89 -2.08
CA ARG A 75 0.88 -27.92 -1.11
C ARG A 75 1.92 -27.56 -0.05
N LEU A 76 2.03 -26.25 0.21
CA LEU A 76 2.77 -25.71 1.35
C LEU A 76 1.74 -25.35 2.42
N ARG A 77 1.91 -25.88 3.63
CA ARG A 77 1.00 -25.65 4.76
C ARG A 77 1.64 -24.78 5.83
N PRO A 78 0.84 -24.06 6.65
CA PRO A 78 1.36 -23.36 7.81
C PRO A 78 2.19 -24.30 8.68
N SER A 79 3.39 -23.90 9.06
CA SER A 79 4.32 -24.77 9.77
C SER A 79 5.03 -24.06 10.89
N ASN A 80 4.89 -24.57 12.11
CA ASN A 80 5.71 -24.23 13.25
C ASN A 80 6.63 -25.38 13.62
N ARG A 81 7.71 -25.08 14.34
CA ARG A 81 8.48 -26.11 15.04
C ARG A 81 7.60 -26.77 16.11
N ASN A 82 7.69 -28.08 16.23
CA ASN A 82 7.10 -28.79 17.37
C ASN A 82 7.85 -28.41 18.65
N PHE A 83 7.13 -27.80 19.57
CA PHE A 83 7.60 -27.51 20.93
C PHE A 83 6.67 -28.23 21.92
N LYS A 84 7.13 -28.42 23.15
CA LYS A 84 6.29 -28.94 24.25
C LYS A 84 5.01 -28.10 24.43
N THR A 85 5.13 -26.76 24.24
CA THR A 85 3.99 -25.86 24.29
C THR A 85 3.65 -25.40 22.86
N ARG A 86 2.36 -25.49 22.48
CA ARG A 86 1.87 -25.02 21.18
C ARG A 86 2.10 -23.52 21.06
N ARG A 87 2.77 -23.09 19.98
CA ARG A 87 3.02 -21.69 19.67
C ARG A 87 2.03 -21.17 18.63
N PRO A 88 1.69 -19.87 18.62
CA PRO A 88 0.92 -19.27 17.55
C PRO A 88 1.57 -19.50 16.18
N LEU A 89 0.77 -19.64 15.13
CA LEU A 89 1.27 -19.79 13.75
C LEU A 89 1.95 -18.50 13.27
N ALA A 90 1.37 -17.35 13.63
CA ALA A 90 1.97 -16.05 13.37
C ALA A 90 3.11 -15.76 14.36
N ASN A 91 4.22 -15.23 13.86
CA ASN A 91 5.29 -14.70 14.69
C ASN A 91 4.92 -13.31 15.27
N ALA A 92 5.80 -12.74 16.10
CA ALA A 92 5.58 -11.42 16.72
C ALA A 92 5.38 -10.29 15.69
N ASP A 93 5.93 -10.44 14.49
CA ASP A 93 5.81 -9.47 13.40
C ASP A 93 4.55 -9.68 12.53
N GLY A 94 3.64 -10.60 12.93
CA GLY A 94 2.42 -10.89 12.19
C GLY A 94 2.62 -11.69 10.89
N PHE A 95 3.65 -12.55 10.83
CA PHE A 95 3.90 -13.38 9.67
C PHE A 95 3.70 -14.86 9.95
N ILE A 96 3.00 -15.55 9.04
CA ILE A 96 2.80 -17.00 9.02
C ILE A 96 3.77 -17.60 8.00
N ARG A 97 4.41 -18.70 8.35
CA ARG A 97 5.34 -19.44 7.49
C ARG A 97 4.68 -20.69 6.94
N TYR A 98 4.58 -20.78 5.61
CA TYR A 98 4.12 -21.96 4.89
C TYR A 98 5.33 -22.76 4.40
N ARG A 99 5.27 -24.07 4.54
CA ARG A 99 6.38 -24.97 4.21
C ARG A 99 5.88 -26.16 3.43
N ALA A 100 6.62 -26.54 2.38
CA ALA A 100 6.42 -27.80 1.67
C ALA A 100 6.99 -28.98 2.47
N SER A 101 6.47 -30.18 2.21
CA SER A 101 7.07 -31.43 2.72
C SER A 101 8.49 -31.63 2.17
N GLN A 102 9.39 -32.12 2.99
CA GLN A 102 10.75 -32.39 2.55
C GLN A 102 10.77 -33.53 1.49
N LYS A 103 9.95 -34.54 1.66
CA LYS A 103 9.81 -35.66 0.71
C LYS A 103 9.37 -35.16 -0.67
N ASP A 104 8.34 -34.28 -0.69
CA ASP A 104 7.82 -33.72 -1.93
C ASP A 104 8.87 -32.81 -2.65
N CYS A 105 9.64 -32.05 -1.88
CA CYS A 105 10.68 -31.20 -2.46
C CYS A 105 11.90 -31.99 -2.96
N GLN A 106 12.27 -33.11 -2.30
CA GLN A 106 13.40 -33.93 -2.72
C GLN A 106 13.13 -34.68 -4.04
N ALA A 107 11.89 -35.13 -4.26
CA ALA A 107 11.46 -35.78 -5.49
C ALA A 107 11.05 -34.83 -6.61
N CYS A 108 11.15 -33.52 -6.41
CA CYS A 108 10.64 -32.52 -7.34
C CYS A 108 11.67 -32.14 -8.41
N ASN A 109 11.29 -32.20 -9.69
CA ASN A 109 12.14 -31.77 -10.81
C ASN A 109 12.51 -30.28 -10.76
N LEU A 110 11.67 -29.45 -10.14
CA LEU A 110 11.92 -28.02 -9.98
C LEU A 110 12.79 -27.69 -8.75
N LYS A 111 13.29 -28.70 -8.02
CA LYS A 111 14.04 -28.50 -6.77
C LYS A 111 15.24 -27.58 -6.94
N GLN A 112 16.04 -27.80 -7.97
CA GLN A 112 17.27 -27.03 -8.26
C GLN A 112 16.97 -25.57 -8.57
N ILE A 113 15.82 -25.31 -9.17
CA ILE A 113 15.34 -23.97 -9.52
C ILE A 113 14.65 -23.30 -8.33
N CYS A 114 13.76 -24.04 -7.64
CA CYS A 114 12.87 -23.50 -6.61
C CYS A 114 13.57 -23.25 -5.27
N ALA A 115 14.39 -24.19 -4.81
CA ALA A 115 15.01 -24.14 -3.49
C ALA A 115 16.37 -24.90 -3.46
N PRO A 116 17.38 -24.45 -4.24
CA PRO A 116 18.64 -25.19 -4.40
C PRO A 116 19.41 -25.36 -3.08
N ARG A 117 19.37 -24.34 -2.22
CA ARG A 117 20.17 -24.29 -0.98
C ARG A 117 19.41 -24.73 0.28
N THR A 118 18.12 -25.07 0.18
CA THR A 118 17.29 -25.42 1.34
C THR A 118 16.59 -26.76 1.14
N ALA A 119 16.36 -27.50 2.22
CA ALA A 119 15.67 -28.80 2.14
C ALA A 119 14.25 -28.67 1.56
N THR A 120 13.56 -27.57 1.87
CA THR A 120 12.19 -27.33 1.42
C THR A 120 11.96 -25.86 1.06
N ARG A 121 11.04 -25.59 0.15
CA ARG A 121 10.55 -24.23 -0.10
C ARG A 121 9.74 -23.73 1.09
N LYS A 122 9.95 -22.46 1.42
CA LYS A 122 9.21 -21.72 2.46
C LYS A 122 8.66 -20.43 1.86
N ILE A 123 7.43 -20.11 2.19
CA ILE A 123 6.77 -18.83 1.85
C ILE A 123 6.30 -18.18 3.14
N VAL A 124 6.43 -16.88 3.21
CA VAL A 124 5.99 -16.07 4.36
C VAL A 124 4.79 -15.24 3.91
N ARG A 125 3.68 -15.30 4.65
CA ARG A 125 2.46 -14.52 4.43
C ARG A 125 2.16 -13.67 5.65
N SER A 126 1.79 -12.40 5.44
CA SER A 126 1.29 -11.55 6.51
C SER A 126 -0.10 -12.01 6.97
N VAL A 127 -0.43 -11.84 8.24
CA VAL A 127 -1.81 -12.00 8.75
C VAL A 127 -2.78 -11.03 8.07
N HIS A 128 -2.27 -9.88 7.61
CA HIS A 128 -3.02 -8.83 6.91
C HIS A 128 -2.95 -8.97 5.38
N GLU A 129 -2.64 -10.14 4.86
CA GLU A 129 -2.49 -10.31 3.41
C GLU A 129 -3.81 -10.14 2.65
N GLY A 130 -4.95 -10.40 3.31
CA GLY A 130 -6.28 -10.14 2.73
C GLY A 130 -6.48 -8.69 2.29
N ALA A 131 -6.09 -7.74 3.13
CA ALA A 131 -6.15 -6.32 2.79
C ALA A 131 -5.19 -5.95 1.63
N ARG A 132 -4.04 -6.62 1.54
CA ARG A 132 -3.11 -6.44 0.41
C ARG A 132 -3.66 -7.03 -0.88
N ASP A 133 -4.30 -8.19 -0.82
CA ASP A 133 -4.93 -8.83 -1.97
C ASP A 133 -6.07 -7.93 -2.50
N LEU A 134 -6.91 -7.38 -1.60
CA LEU A 134 -7.91 -6.40 -1.96
C LEU A 134 -7.31 -5.15 -2.65
N ALA A 135 -6.23 -4.59 -2.10
CA ALA A 135 -5.56 -3.44 -2.71
C ALA A 135 -4.95 -3.77 -4.09
N ARG A 136 -4.45 -5.00 -4.29
CA ARG A 136 -3.97 -5.46 -5.60
C ARG A 136 -5.12 -5.57 -6.61
N ASP A 137 -6.29 -6.05 -6.20
CA ASP A 137 -7.45 -6.18 -7.07
C ASP A 137 -8.04 -4.81 -7.42
N ILE A 138 -8.15 -3.91 -6.43
CA ILE A 138 -8.50 -2.51 -6.68
C ILE A 138 -7.55 -1.88 -7.69
N SER A 139 -6.25 -2.15 -7.61
CA SER A 139 -5.24 -1.57 -8.51
C SER A 139 -5.41 -1.93 -9.99
N LYS A 140 -6.16 -3.00 -10.29
CA LYS A 140 -6.50 -3.44 -11.64
C LYS A 140 -7.79 -2.80 -12.19
N SER A 141 -8.54 -2.09 -11.35
CA SER A 141 -9.85 -1.53 -11.68
C SER A 141 -9.75 -0.19 -12.40
N ASP A 142 -10.79 0.16 -13.18
CA ASP A 142 -10.92 1.49 -13.80
C ASP A 142 -11.05 2.60 -12.75
N ALA A 143 -11.70 2.31 -11.61
CA ALA A 143 -11.80 3.23 -10.49
C ALA A 143 -10.42 3.65 -9.94
N TYR A 144 -9.46 2.73 -9.93
CA TYR A 144 -8.08 3.03 -9.56
C TYR A 144 -7.41 3.98 -10.57
N LEU A 145 -7.65 3.82 -11.87
CA LEU A 145 -7.12 4.72 -12.90
C LEU A 145 -7.65 6.15 -12.72
N VAL A 146 -8.93 6.29 -12.38
CA VAL A 146 -9.54 7.60 -12.04
C VAL A 146 -8.86 8.20 -10.81
N SER A 147 -8.73 7.45 -9.74
CA SER A 147 -8.08 7.86 -8.49
C SER A 147 -6.64 8.31 -8.72
N ARG A 148 -5.90 7.58 -9.53
CA ARG A 148 -4.51 7.91 -9.91
C ARG A 148 -4.43 9.24 -10.67
N ARG A 149 -5.41 9.54 -11.54
CA ARG A 149 -5.49 10.85 -12.23
C ARG A 149 -5.84 11.98 -11.25
N GLN A 150 -6.73 11.72 -10.30
CA GLN A 150 -7.09 12.69 -9.26
C GLN A 150 -5.91 13.01 -8.34
N ARG A 151 -5.11 12.03 -7.97
CA ARG A 151 -3.86 12.22 -7.20
C ARG A 151 -2.91 13.19 -7.88
N LYS A 152 -2.74 13.09 -9.20
CA LYS A 152 -1.92 14.03 -9.97
C LYS A 152 -2.36 15.50 -9.82
N LYS A 153 -3.68 15.75 -9.67
CA LYS A 153 -4.18 17.11 -9.45
C LYS A 153 -3.71 17.67 -8.10
N VAL A 154 -3.66 16.83 -7.05
CA VAL A 154 -3.14 17.23 -5.74
C VAL A 154 -1.63 17.48 -5.81
N GLU A 155 -0.89 16.61 -6.50
CA GLU A 155 0.56 16.79 -6.71
C GLU A 155 0.86 18.10 -7.45
N MET A 156 0.02 18.49 -8.41
CA MET A 156 0.15 19.77 -9.12
C MET A 156 -0.05 20.98 -8.20
N LEU A 157 -0.88 20.88 -7.15
CA LEU A 157 -1.02 21.95 -6.17
C LEU A 157 0.29 22.17 -5.39
N PHE A 158 0.95 21.10 -4.97
CA PHE A 158 2.26 21.17 -4.33
C PHE A 158 3.36 21.69 -5.28
N ALA A 159 3.32 21.29 -6.54
CA ALA A 159 4.23 21.82 -7.55
C ALA A 159 4.03 23.34 -7.75
N HIS A 160 2.79 23.82 -7.73
CA HIS A 160 2.46 25.24 -7.78
C HIS A 160 3.00 26.00 -6.56
N LEU A 161 2.81 25.45 -5.33
CA LEU A 161 3.38 26.04 -4.11
C LEU A 161 4.90 26.21 -4.24
N LYS A 162 5.60 25.19 -4.70
CA LYS A 162 7.07 25.22 -4.84
C LYS A 162 7.54 26.13 -5.96
N ARG A 163 6.97 26.02 -7.17
CA ARG A 163 7.49 26.69 -8.37
C ARG A 163 7.00 28.12 -8.53
N ILE A 164 5.74 28.37 -8.22
CA ILE A 164 5.10 29.68 -8.43
C ILE A 164 5.15 30.53 -7.17
N LEU A 165 4.75 29.97 -6.02
CA LEU A 165 4.76 30.70 -4.75
C LEU A 165 6.11 30.63 -4.02
N LYS A 166 7.10 29.96 -4.62
CA LYS A 166 8.49 29.86 -4.11
C LYS A 166 8.59 29.29 -2.68
N LEU A 167 7.65 28.41 -2.31
CA LEU A 167 7.69 27.65 -1.06
C LEU A 167 8.54 26.36 -1.24
N ASP A 168 9.72 26.51 -1.82
CA ASP A 168 10.71 25.45 -1.99
C ASP A 168 11.64 25.32 -0.78
N ARG A 169 11.76 26.40 -0.02
CA ARG A 169 12.56 26.53 1.19
C ARG A 169 11.82 27.34 2.24
N LEU A 170 11.75 26.84 3.47
CA LEU A 170 11.23 27.58 4.60
C LEU A 170 12.22 28.71 5.00
N ARG A 171 11.72 29.88 5.25
CA ARG A 171 12.49 31.10 5.60
C ARG A 171 12.36 31.47 7.05
N LEU A 172 11.18 31.22 7.65
CA LEU A 172 10.93 31.44 9.06
C LEU A 172 11.46 30.29 9.90
N ARG A 173 11.98 30.59 11.08
CA ARG A 173 12.58 29.61 11.97
C ARG A 173 11.51 28.95 12.87
N GLY A 174 11.74 27.68 13.17
CA GLY A 174 10.94 26.90 14.12
C GLY A 174 9.60 26.39 13.54
N PRO A 175 8.90 25.53 14.30
CA PRO A 175 7.66 24.88 13.85
C PRO A 175 6.52 25.86 13.57
N ASN A 176 6.40 26.95 14.36
CA ASN A 176 5.38 27.98 14.17
C ASN A 176 5.65 28.77 12.90
N GLY A 177 6.90 29.20 12.67
CA GLY A 177 7.26 29.90 11.43
C GLY A 177 7.01 29.07 10.19
N ALA A 178 7.36 27.79 10.21
CA ALA A 178 7.05 26.85 9.12
C ALA A 178 5.54 26.75 8.88
N LYS A 179 4.73 26.65 9.94
CA LYS A 179 3.28 26.60 9.85
C LYS A 179 2.69 27.87 9.23
N ASP A 180 3.20 29.02 9.60
CA ASP A 180 2.74 30.31 9.10
C ASP A 180 3.05 30.49 7.61
N GLU A 181 4.25 30.09 7.16
CA GLU A 181 4.60 30.09 5.73
C GLU A 181 3.67 29.19 4.91
N PHE A 182 3.35 27.98 5.42
CA PHE A 182 2.41 27.09 4.74
C PHE A 182 0.99 27.69 4.70
N HIS A 183 0.52 28.31 5.76
CA HIS A 183 -0.81 28.95 5.80
C HIS A 183 -0.90 30.10 4.81
N LEU A 184 0.10 30.97 4.77
CA LEU A 184 0.14 32.12 3.84
C LEU A 184 0.19 31.64 2.39
N ALA A 185 1.03 30.66 2.08
CA ALA A 185 1.12 30.10 0.74
C ALA A 185 -0.18 29.40 0.31
N ALA A 186 -0.84 28.66 1.22
CA ALA A 186 -2.12 28.02 0.95
C ALA A 186 -3.24 29.06 0.75
N ALA A 187 -3.26 30.13 1.55
CA ALA A 187 -4.21 31.24 1.38
C ALA A 187 -4.04 31.92 0.02
N ALA A 188 -2.81 32.25 -0.36
CA ALA A 188 -2.51 32.82 -1.67
C ALA A 188 -2.93 31.92 -2.84
N GLN A 189 -2.70 30.61 -2.72
CA GLN A 189 -3.13 29.62 -3.72
C GLN A 189 -4.65 29.56 -3.83
N ASN A 190 -5.37 29.56 -2.71
CA ASN A 190 -6.83 29.53 -2.67
C ASN A 190 -7.45 30.82 -3.24
N LEU A 191 -6.93 32.01 -2.89
CA LEU A 191 -7.38 33.28 -3.44
C LEU A 191 -7.21 33.33 -4.95
N ARG A 192 -6.06 32.88 -5.47
CA ARG A 192 -5.82 32.78 -6.92
C ARG A 192 -6.80 31.82 -7.60
N LYS A 193 -7.17 30.72 -6.95
CA LYS A 193 -8.17 29.78 -7.47
C LYS A 193 -9.55 30.40 -7.48
N LEU A 194 -9.94 31.10 -6.42
CA LEU A 194 -11.21 31.84 -6.33
C LEU A 194 -11.33 32.91 -7.40
N ALA A 195 -10.28 33.70 -7.63
CA ALA A 195 -10.25 34.70 -8.67
C ALA A 195 -10.49 34.12 -10.08
N LYS A 196 -10.00 32.93 -10.35
CA LYS A 196 -10.24 32.22 -11.62
C LYS A 196 -11.64 31.60 -11.74
N MET A 197 -12.32 31.35 -10.63
CA MET A 197 -13.67 30.78 -10.61
C MET A 197 -14.77 31.82 -10.75
N ARG A 198 -14.49 33.09 -10.49
CA ARG A 198 -15.41 34.21 -10.74
C ARG A 198 -15.11 34.79 -12.13
N PRO A 199 -16.04 34.66 -13.10
CA PRO A 199 -15.95 35.47 -14.30
C PRO A 199 -16.03 36.94 -13.86
N MET A 200 -15.00 37.75 -14.17
CA MET A 200 -15.09 39.21 -13.98
C MET A 200 -16.12 39.72 -14.97
N PRO A 201 -17.24 40.34 -14.52
CA PRO A 201 -18.15 40.97 -15.44
C PRO A 201 -17.42 42.14 -16.08
N GLY A 202 -17.17 42.08 -17.39
CA GLY A 202 -16.76 43.24 -18.15
C GLY A 202 -15.36 43.31 -18.74
N LEU A 203 -14.55 42.23 -18.66
CA LEU A 203 -13.31 42.12 -19.45
C LEU A 203 -13.52 41.11 -20.58
N ALA A 204 -14.01 41.59 -21.72
CA ALA A 204 -13.89 40.86 -22.97
C ALA A 204 -12.39 40.64 -23.29
N PRO A 205 -11.98 39.47 -23.76
CA PRO A 205 -10.61 39.29 -24.22
C PRO A 205 -10.36 40.18 -25.46
N ALA A 206 -9.27 40.96 -25.38
CA ALA A 206 -8.73 41.66 -26.54
C ALA A 206 -8.14 40.68 -27.55
#